data_41a07961d2c82c7744eb24814de8a9f0
#
_entry.id   41a07961d2c82c7744eb24814de8a9f0
#
_cell.length_a   1.000
_cell.length_b   1.000
_cell.length_c   1.000
_cell.angle_alpha   90.00
_cell.angle_beta   90.00
_cell.angle_gamma   90.00
#
_symmetry.space_group_name_H-M   'P 1'
#
loop_
_entity.id
_entity.type
_entity.pdbx_description
1 polymer ?
#
loop_
_entity_poly.entity_id
_entity_poly.type
_entity_poly.pdbx_seq_one_letter_code
_entity_poly.pdbx_strand_id
1 'polypeptide(L)'
;MVIEMESLPLSILLVSPEFPPMSGGIGRYTYNLKKNLVEMGLTVQVVCDRRGGGEFSGIAQHNARNSEILLDLVDKINPDVVHVQYEPGLYGLKLDMLNPAKTSTNIDSFYKSCKVPIITTFHSAYPFRQWMSLPIPIYGLPQDHYLIKRAKRMISYWTRLINYRSFHRLNTQKLAQSAAGIVFSEFMSKTLGDKGCHLIFHGGEGQDFGSGQIKSEIKKSYSIPEQGRIALALGYATATKGWDVIEKMDIPDHWTIVINASKNGSSNEEYHIGTKKRNLINLHMDFLKEEQLSALFSCADAVILPYKVSSGSGIMFDGLSYGLPFVATQLAFFKEFAFRGLGIAVKRKAEAFSKALLDLDISYDKYVKKISEFKKEITWEEVAKKHAELYHQIAKRKEQTVAYHLRVGSKSYLNMQSFSGR
;
A
#
# COMPACT_ATOMS: atom_id res chain seq x y z
N MET A 1 22.78 -27.00 33.96
CA MET A 1 22.89 -26.85 32.51
C MET A 1 21.45 -26.79 31.98
N VAL A 2 20.90 -25.58 31.91
CA VAL A 2 19.59 -25.33 31.29
C VAL A 2 19.85 -25.35 29.79
N ILE A 3 19.35 -26.38 29.12
CA ILE A 3 19.32 -26.42 27.66
C ILE A 3 18.30 -25.33 27.28
N GLU A 4 18.74 -24.15 26.87
CA GLU A 4 17.89 -23.25 26.11
C GLU A 4 17.43 -24.03 24.87
N MET A 5 16.20 -24.48 24.90
CA MET A 5 15.55 -24.93 23.68
C MET A 5 15.48 -23.70 22.77
N GLU A 6 16.34 -23.63 21.78
CA GLU A 6 16.19 -22.70 20.67
C GLU A 6 14.76 -22.89 20.14
N SER A 7 13.91 -21.90 20.39
CA SER A 7 12.55 -21.93 19.86
C SER A 7 12.68 -21.94 18.33
N LEU A 8 12.04 -22.90 17.68
CA LEU A 8 11.95 -22.95 16.23
C LEU A 8 11.58 -21.57 15.67
N PRO A 9 12.19 -21.13 14.57
CA PRO A 9 11.87 -19.84 13.99
C PRO A 9 10.39 -19.80 13.62
N LEU A 10 9.73 -18.66 13.88
CA LEU A 10 8.33 -18.45 13.54
C LEU A 10 8.08 -18.71 12.05
N SER A 11 7.04 -19.47 11.76
CA SER A 11 6.58 -19.78 10.41
C SER A 11 5.44 -18.86 9.99
N ILE A 12 5.64 -18.08 8.93
CA ILE A 12 4.73 -17.08 8.42
C ILE A 12 4.30 -17.42 7.00
N LEU A 13 2.98 -17.46 6.76
CA LEU A 13 2.42 -17.51 5.41
C LEU A 13 1.98 -16.12 4.97
N LEU A 14 2.71 -15.50 4.03
CA LEU A 14 2.30 -14.26 3.37
C LEU A 14 1.34 -14.57 2.23
N VAL A 15 0.19 -13.91 2.23
CA VAL A 15 -0.85 -14.03 1.20
C VAL A 15 -0.90 -12.75 0.36
N SER A 16 -0.47 -12.83 -0.89
CA SER A 16 -0.45 -11.69 -1.82
C SER A 16 -0.68 -12.16 -3.25
N PRO A 17 -1.80 -11.82 -3.89
CA PRO A 17 -2.01 -12.16 -5.31
C PRO A 17 -0.94 -11.59 -6.22
N GLU A 18 -0.43 -10.40 -5.94
CA GLU A 18 0.71 -9.80 -6.63
C GLU A 18 2.02 -10.21 -5.95
N PHE A 19 2.95 -10.75 -6.72
CA PHE A 19 4.32 -11.03 -6.28
C PHE A 19 5.25 -11.07 -7.50
N PRO A 20 6.52 -10.60 -7.40
CA PRO A 20 7.45 -10.65 -8.53
C PRO A 20 7.55 -12.06 -9.16
N PRO A 21 7.71 -12.16 -10.50
CA PRO A 21 7.99 -11.10 -11.48
C PRO A 21 6.77 -10.27 -11.93
N MET A 22 5.60 -10.44 -11.33
CA MET A 22 4.44 -9.59 -11.63
C MET A 22 4.73 -8.15 -11.20
N SER A 23 4.35 -7.21 -12.06
CA SER A 23 4.41 -5.78 -11.77
C SER A 23 3.27 -5.39 -10.82
N GLY A 24 3.60 -4.72 -9.72
CA GLY A 24 2.61 -4.23 -8.76
C GLY A 24 3.26 -3.68 -7.49
N GLY A 25 2.68 -2.62 -6.94
CA GLY A 25 3.21 -2.00 -5.73
C GLY A 25 3.09 -2.89 -4.49
N ILE A 26 2.00 -3.68 -4.40
CA ILE A 26 1.78 -4.61 -3.28
C ILE A 26 2.73 -5.81 -3.39
N GLY A 27 2.97 -6.30 -4.61
CA GLY A 27 3.94 -7.36 -4.86
C GLY A 27 5.35 -6.94 -4.44
N ARG A 28 5.77 -5.73 -4.82
CA ARG A 28 7.07 -5.14 -4.42
C ARG A 28 7.18 -5.00 -2.89
N TYR A 29 6.14 -4.49 -2.23
CA TYR A 29 6.08 -4.41 -0.78
C TYR A 29 6.25 -5.79 -0.13
N THR A 30 5.49 -6.79 -0.60
CA THR A 30 5.52 -8.16 -0.07
C THR A 30 6.88 -8.80 -0.25
N TYR A 31 7.53 -8.59 -1.38
CA TYR A 31 8.87 -9.11 -1.67
C TYR A 31 9.92 -8.55 -0.71
N ASN A 32 9.96 -7.22 -0.54
CA ASN A 32 10.92 -6.58 0.35
C ASN A 32 10.69 -6.96 1.81
N LEU A 33 9.41 -7.03 2.24
CA LEU A 33 9.07 -7.50 3.58
C LEU A 33 9.55 -8.94 3.80
N LYS A 34 9.26 -9.87 2.86
CA LYS A 34 9.73 -11.25 2.93
C LYS A 34 11.23 -11.34 3.05
N LYS A 35 11.97 -10.65 2.16
CA LYS A 35 13.43 -10.65 2.13
C LYS A 35 14.00 -10.33 3.52
N ASN A 36 13.57 -9.22 4.11
CA ASN A 36 14.10 -8.77 5.39
C ASN A 36 13.65 -9.65 6.59
N LEU A 37 12.44 -10.20 6.56
CA LEU A 37 12.00 -11.16 7.58
C LEU A 37 12.81 -12.46 7.55
N VAL A 38 13.16 -12.96 6.35
CA VAL A 38 14.03 -14.14 6.19
C VAL A 38 15.45 -13.84 6.67
N GLU A 39 15.98 -12.66 6.37
CA GLU A 39 17.28 -12.19 6.89
C GLU A 39 17.31 -12.11 8.42
N MET A 40 16.17 -11.89 9.08
CA MET A 40 15.99 -11.94 10.53
C MET A 40 15.80 -13.36 11.09
N GLY A 41 15.85 -14.39 10.25
CA GLY A 41 15.75 -15.78 10.66
C GLY A 41 14.33 -16.34 10.76
N LEU A 42 13.28 -15.63 10.29
CA LEU A 42 11.94 -16.17 10.23
C LEU A 42 11.77 -17.11 9.02
N THR A 43 10.94 -18.14 9.16
CA THR A 43 10.52 -18.96 8.03
C THR A 43 9.34 -18.32 7.34
N VAL A 44 9.53 -17.76 6.13
CA VAL A 44 8.50 -17.00 5.42
C VAL A 44 8.23 -17.61 4.06
N GLN A 45 6.99 -18.02 3.84
CA GLN A 45 6.50 -18.55 2.56
C GLN A 45 5.42 -17.64 1.98
N VAL A 46 5.36 -17.53 0.66
CA VAL A 46 4.38 -16.68 -0.05
C VAL A 46 3.46 -17.53 -0.90
N VAL A 47 2.15 -17.27 -0.81
CA VAL A 47 1.18 -17.75 -1.78
C VAL A 47 0.71 -16.58 -2.66
N CYS A 48 0.77 -16.77 -3.99
CA CYS A 48 0.47 -15.73 -4.98
C CYS A 48 -0.29 -16.25 -6.20
N ASP A 49 -0.49 -15.37 -7.19
CA ASP A 49 -0.97 -15.76 -8.53
C ASP A 49 0.07 -16.67 -9.21
N ARG A 50 -0.37 -17.52 -10.15
CA ARG A 50 0.50 -18.42 -10.91
C ARG A 50 1.58 -17.71 -11.71
N ARG A 51 1.42 -16.44 -12.00
CA ARG A 51 2.40 -15.57 -12.69
C ARG A 51 3.47 -15.02 -11.74
N GLY A 52 3.28 -15.15 -10.44
CA GLY A 52 4.26 -14.77 -9.42
C GLY A 52 5.20 -15.90 -9.06
N GLY A 53 6.34 -15.57 -8.44
CA GLY A 53 7.42 -16.50 -8.05
C GLY A 53 7.39 -16.86 -6.55
N GLY A 54 6.22 -16.92 -5.92
CA GLY A 54 6.08 -17.37 -4.53
C GLY A 54 6.26 -18.91 -4.41
N GLU A 55 6.46 -19.40 -3.19
CA GLU A 55 6.59 -20.85 -2.91
C GLU A 55 5.31 -21.61 -3.26
N PHE A 56 4.16 -20.93 -3.16
CA PHE A 56 2.87 -21.49 -3.52
C PHE A 56 2.14 -20.56 -4.50
N SER A 57 1.33 -21.17 -5.36
CA SER A 57 0.56 -20.42 -6.35
C SER A 57 -0.86 -20.94 -6.46
N GLY A 58 -1.72 -20.16 -7.10
CA GLY A 58 -3.09 -20.57 -7.41
C GLY A 58 -4.16 -19.60 -6.93
N ILE A 59 -3.81 -18.64 -6.07
CA ILE A 59 -4.73 -17.54 -5.77
C ILE A 59 -4.67 -16.49 -6.89
N ALA A 60 -5.82 -15.92 -7.24
CA ALA A 60 -5.90 -14.89 -8.28
C ALA A 60 -7.13 -14.01 -8.04
N GLN A 61 -7.11 -12.81 -8.62
CA GLN A 61 -8.20 -11.83 -8.50
C GLN A 61 -9.59 -12.43 -8.81
N HIS A 62 -9.70 -13.25 -9.85
CA HIS A 62 -10.98 -13.81 -10.30
C HIS A 62 -11.18 -15.28 -9.94
N ASN A 63 -10.31 -15.86 -9.11
CA ASN A 63 -10.46 -17.25 -8.70
C ASN A 63 -11.42 -17.38 -7.50
N ALA A 64 -12.61 -17.92 -7.74
CA ALA A 64 -13.63 -18.13 -6.71
C ALA A 64 -13.20 -19.11 -5.59
N ARG A 65 -12.19 -19.96 -5.86
CA ARG A 65 -11.66 -20.97 -4.93
C ARG A 65 -10.53 -20.47 -4.05
N ASN A 66 -10.20 -19.16 -4.05
CA ASN A 66 -9.12 -18.63 -3.23
C ASN A 66 -9.25 -19.02 -1.75
N SER A 67 -10.45 -18.96 -1.17
CA SER A 67 -10.66 -19.35 0.22
C SER A 67 -10.34 -20.82 0.50
N GLU A 68 -10.73 -21.74 -0.39
CA GLU A 68 -10.43 -23.18 -0.28
C GLU A 68 -8.94 -23.43 -0.37
N ILE A 69 -8.29 -22.88 -1.40
CA ILE A 69 -6.84 -23.00 -1.62
C ILE A 69 -6.06 -22.51 -0.39
N LEU A 70 -6.48 -21.38 0.19
CA LEU A 70 -5.81 -20.83 1.37
C LEU A 70 -6.02 -21.69 2.62
N LEU A 71 -7.22 -22.26 2.84
CA LEU A 71 -7.49 -23.15 3.95
C LEU A 71 -6.68 -24.45 3.84
N ASP A 72 -6.71 -25.10 2.66
CA ASP A 72 -5.92 -26.33 2.40
C ASP A 72 -4.43 -26.07 2.60
N LEU A 73 -3.95 -24.89 2.19
CA LEU A 73 -2.54 -24.53 2.33
C LEU A 73 -2.16 -24.30 3.81
N VAL A 74 -3.01 -23.61 4.57
CA VAL A 74 -2.82 -23.40 6.02
C VAL A 74 -2.80 -24.73 6.77
N ASP A 75 -3.70 -25.65 6.45
CA ASP A 75 -3.72 -26.98 7.07
C ASP A 75 -2.46 -27.80 6.73
N LYS A 76 -1.93 -27.66 5.51
CA LYS A 76 -0.73 -28.33 5.05
C LYS A 76 0.56 -27.78 5.68
N ILE A 77 0.69 -26.45 5.78
CA ILE A 77 1.91 -25.77 6.24
C ILE A 77 1.91 -25.65 7.76
N ASN A 78 0.73 -25.48 8.36
CA ASN A 78 0.53 -25.17 9.77
C ASN A 78 1.38 -23.98 10.25
N PRO A 79 1.24 -22.78 9.63
CA PRO A 79 2.03 -21.61 10.00
C PRO A 79 1.60 -21.08 11.38
N ASP A 80 2.49 -20.37 12.06
CA ASP A 80 2.16 -19.69 13.32
C ASP A 80 1.24 -18.49 13.09
N VAL A 81 1.45 -17.78 11.96
CA VAL A 81 0.69 -16.60 11.55
C VAL A 81 0.44 -16.61 10.05
N VAL A 82 -0.75 -16.24 9.64
CA VAL A 82 -1.06 -15.88 8.25
C VAL A 82 -1.10 -14.37 8.12
N HIS A 83 -0.35 -13.80 7.18
CA HIS A 83 -0.34 -12.36 6.95
C HIS A 83 -0.88 -12.02 5.55
N VAL A 84 -2.04 -11.38 5.48
CA VAL A 84 -2.73 -11.04 4.23
C VAL A 84 -2.42 -9.60 3.81
N GLN A 85 -1.93 -9.43 2.58
CA GLN A 85 -1.78 -8.13 1.93
C GLN A 85 -3.13 -7.77 1.28
N TYR A 86 -3.92 -6.93 1.96
CA TYR A 86 -5.31 -6.72 1.62
C TYR A 86 -5.55 -5.44 0.83
N GLU A 87 -5.94 -5.64 -0.41
CA GLU A 87 -6.59 -4.66 -1.30
C GLU A 87 -7.80 -5.34 -1.92
N PRO A 88 -9.04 -4.91 -1.64
CA PRO A 88 -10.24 -5.61 -2.09
C PRO A 88 -10.26 -5.90 -3.59
N GLY A 89 -9.68 -5.01 -4.41
CA GLY A 89 -9.55 -5.20 -5.85
C GLY A 89 -8.75 -6.44 -6.24
N LEU A 90 -7.74 -6.82 -5.48
CA LEU A 90 -6.92 -8.02 -5.73
C LEU A 90 -7.64 -9.33 -5.38
N TYR A 91 -8.72 -9.26 -4.63
CA TYR A 91 -9.50 -10.42 -4.19
C TYR A 91 -10.90 -10.44 -4.81
N GLY A 92 -11.03 -9.94 -6.03
CA GLY A 92 -12.27 -10.04 -6.79
C GLY A 92 -13.45 -9.36 -6.11
N LEU A 93 -13.27 -8.09 -5.72
CA LEU A 93 -14.33 -7.28 -5.12
C LEU A 93 -15.60 -7.32 -5.96
N LYS A 94 -16.68 -7.88 -5.40
CA LYS A 94 -18.02 -7.90 -5.97
C LYS A 94 -18.90 -6.92 -5.21
N LEU A 95 -19.16 -5.76 -5.82
CA LEU A 95 -20.09 -4.78 -5.28
C LEU A 95 -21.52 -5.19 -5.60
N ASP A 96 -22.36 -5.33 -4.58
CA ASP A 96 -23.80 -5.50 -4.75
C ASP A 96 -24.48 -4.16 -4.51
N MET A 97 -24.95 -3.53 -5.59
CA MET A 97 -25.60 -2.22 -5.55
C MET A 97 -27.01 -2.25 -4.95
N LEU A 98 -27.69 -3.40 -5.02
CA LEU A 98 -29.03 -3.57 -4.48
C LEU A 98 -28.99 -3.97 -3.00
N ASN A 99 -28.01 -4.76 -2.62
CA ASN A 99 -27.82 -5.20 -1.26
C ASN A 99 -26.33 -5.05 -0.82
N PRO A 100 -25.94 -3.88 -0.28
CA PRO A 100 -24.57 -3.65 0.19
C PRO A 100 -24.04 -4.71 1.16
N ALA A 101 -24.95 -5.40 1.87
CA ALA A 101 -24.59 -6.49 2.77
C ALA A 101 -24.03 -7.73 2.05
N LYS A 102 -24.33 -7.90 0.77
CA LYS A 102 -23.82 -8.99 -0.08
C LYS A 102 -22.50 -8.65 -0.79
N THR A 103 -22.02 -7.42 -0.68
CA THR A 103 -20.69 -7.06 -1.17
C THR A 103 -19.64 -7.94 -0.53
N SER A 104 -18.80 -8.57 -1.31
CA SER A 104 -17.88 -9.62 -0.86
C SER A 104 -16.57 -9.64 -1.66
N THR A 105 -15.61 -10.37 -1.12
CA THR A 105 -14.39 -10.78 -1.81
C THR A 105 -14.30 -12.32 -1.83
N ASN A 106 -13.43 -12.86 -2.68
CA ASN A 106 -13.26 -14.31 -2.80
C ASN A 106 -12.42 -14.95 -1.67
N ILE A 107 -12.03 -14.16 -0.65
CA ILE A 107 -11.35 -14.64 0.57
C ILE A 107 -12.17 -14.45 1.85
N ASP A 108 -13.46 -14.11 1.73
CA ASP A 108 -14.30 -13.87 2.90
C ASP A 108 -14.51 -15.12 3.76
N SER A 109 -14.66 -16.30 3.13
CA SER A 109 -14.79 -17.58 3.84
C SER A 109 -13.49 -18.00 4.51
N PHE A 110 -12.34 -17.68 3.92
CA PHE A 110 -11.04 -17.90 4.54
C PHE A 110 -10.92 -17.16 5.88
N TYR A 111 -11.26 -15.88 5.96
CA TYR A 111 -11.22 -15.11 7.20
C TYR A 111 -12.15 -15.66 8.30
N LYS A 112 -13.27 -16.27 7.90
CA LYS A 112 -14.23 -16.86 8.85
C LYS A 112 -13.80 -18.22 9.38
N SER A 113 -13.08 -18.99 8.57
CA SER A 113 -12.81 -20.41 8.83
C SER A 113 -11.37 -20.71 9.25
N CYS A 114 -10.44 -19.81 8.98
CA CYS A 114 -9.03 -19.98 9.33
C CYS A 114 -8.87 -20.01 10.86
N LYS A 115 -8.20 -21.05 11.36
CA LYS A 115 -7.92 -21.25 12.80
C LYS A 115 -6.58 -20.66 13.24
N VAL A 116 -5.73 -20.33 12.27
CA VAL A 116 -4.46 -19.66 12.51
C VAL A 116 -4.70 -18.15 12.61
N PRO A 117 -4.03 -17.43 13.52
CA PRO A 117 -4.16 -15.98 13.63
C PRO A 117 -3.87 -15.30 12.30
N ILE A 118 -4.78 -14.43 11.84
CA ILE A 118 -4.61 -13.64 10.64
C ILE A 118 -4.18 -12.22 11.02
N ILE A 119 -3.11 -11.72 10.41
CA ILE A 119 -2.74 -10.32 10.39
C ILE A 119 -3.07 -9.78 9.01
N THR A 120 -3.59 -8.56 8.94
CA THR A 120 -3.99 -7.95 7.67
C THR A 120 -3.31 -6.60 7.48
N THR A 121 -2.48 -6.45 6.45
CA THR A 121 -2.01 -5.13 6.00
C THR A 121 -3.03 -4.53 5.03
N PHE A 122 -3.57 -3.38 5.38
CA PHE A 122 -4.52 -2.64 4.55
C PHE A 122 -3.78 -1.69 3.61
N HIS A 123 -3.89 -1.92 2.29
CA HIS A 123 -3.28 -1.06 1.28
C HIS A 123 -4.18 0.10 0.87
N SER A 124 -5.48 0.04 1.21
CA SER A 124 -6.41 1.14 0.96
C SER A 124 -7.43 1.31 2.08
N ALA A 125 -7.61 2.56 2.50
CA ALA A 125 -8.65 3.00 3.42
C ALA A 125 -9.05 4.44 3.06
N TYR A 126 -10.14 4.59 2.32
CA TYR A 126 -10.58 5.90 1.84
C TYR A 126 -11.64 6.49 2.76
N PRO A 127 -11.50 7.76 3.21
CA PRO A 127 -12.58 8.47 3.89
C PRO A 127 -13.67 8.86 2.89
N PHE A 128 -14.87 9.03 3.37
CA PHE A 128 -16.06 9.32 2.57
C PHE A 128 -15.84 10.44 1.53
N ARG A 129 -15.26 11.57 1.93
CA ARG A 129 -15.03 12.71 1.03
C ARG A 129 -14.11 12.38 -0.14
N GLN A 130 -13.05 11.60 0.09
CA GLN A 130 -12.14 11.18 -0.98
C GLN A 130 -12.80 10.15 -1.89
N TRP A 131 -13.54 9.19 -1.31
CA TRP A 131 -14.28 8.21 -2.08
C TRP A 131 -15.28 8.87 -3.04
N MET A 132 -16.01 9.89 -2.55
CA MET A 132 -16.97 10.64 -3.36
C MET A 132 -16.32 11.44 -4.51
N SER A 133 -15.01 11.65 -4.48
CA SER A 133 -14.24 12.30 -5.57
C SER A 133 -13.69 11.33 -6.60
N LEU A 134 -13.76 10.02 -6.36
CA LEU A 134 -13.32 9.01 -7.35
C LEU A 134 -14.13 9.13 -8.63
N PRO A 135 -13.49 9.11 -9.81
CA PRO A 135 -14.22 9.02 -11.06
C PRO A 135 -14.94 7.65 -11.13
N ILE A 136 -16.23 7.66 -11.45
CA ILE A 136 -16.97 6.44 -11.78
C ILE A 136 -17.26 6.49 -13.27
N PRO A 137 -16.77 5.54 -14.06
CA PRO A 137 -17.18 5.42 -15.45
C PRO A 137 -18.65 5.04 -15.50
N ILE A 138 -19.46 5.90 -16.13
CA ILE A 138 -20.87 5.61 -16.44
C ILE A 138 -20.93 5.25 -17.90
N TYR A 139 -20.92 3.96 -18.19
CA TYR A 139 -21.02 3.43 -19.55
C TYR A 139 -22.46 3.52 -20.08
N GLY A 140 -22.58 3.78 -21.36
CA GLY A 140 -23.81 3.48 -22.13
C GLY A 140 -24.88 4.58 -22.22
N LEU A 141 -24.64 5.83 -21.78
CA LEU A 141 -25.63 6.91 -21.95
C LEU A 141 -25.09 8.05 -22.85
N PRO A 142 -25.92 8.62 -23.77
CA PRO A 142 -25.51 9.73 -24.65
C PRO A 142 -24.98 10.94 -23.88
N GLN A 143 -24.03 11.69 -24.48
CA GLN A 143 -23.29 12.71 -23.74
C GLN A 143 -23.97 14.10 -23.68
N ASP A 144 -25.00 14.39 -24.50
CA ASP A 144 -25.29 15.77 -24.90
C ASP A 144 -26.55 16.43 -24.31
N HIS A 145 -27.39 15.76 -23.53
CA HIS A 145 -28.60 16.36 -22.95
C HIS A 145 -28.41 16.78 -21.49
N TYR A 146 -28.81 18.03 -21.14
CA TYR A 146 -28.70 18.57 -19.75
C TYR A 146 -29.39 17.70 -18.69
N LEU A 147 -30.60 17.20 -18.96
CA LEU A 147 -31.33 16.32 -18.06
C LEU A 147 -30.60 14.98 -17.84
N ILE A 148 -30.00 14.45 -18.89
CA ILE A 148 -29.20 13.22 -18.83
C ILE A 148 -27.95 13.43 -17.98
N LYS A 149 -27.26 14.58 -18.12
CA LYS A 149 -26.12 14.96 -17.27
C LYS A 149 -26.49 15.05 -15.79
N ARG A 150 -27.68 15.61 -15.47
CA ARG A 150 -28.18 15.71 -14.10
C ARG A 150 -28.56 14.35 -13.52
N ALA A 151 -29.27 13.52 -14.28
CA ALA A 151 -29.58 12.14 -13.89
C ALA A 151 -28.31 11.30 -13.66
N LYS A 152 -27.33 11.38 -14.56
CA LYS A 152 -26.02 10.73 -14.43
C LYS A 152 -25.32 11.14 -13.12
N ARG A 153 -25.31 12.44 -12.77
CA ARG A 153 -24.72 12.91 -11.51
C ARG A 153 -25.43 12.32 -10.30
N MET A 154 -26.74 12.27 -10.29
CA MET A 154 -27.52 11.67 -9.20
C MET A 154 -27.25 10.17 -9.06
N ILE A 155 -27.34 9.42 -10.16
CA ILE A 155 -27.05 7.99 -10.17
C ILE A 155 -25.61 7.75 -9.68
N SER A 156 -24.65 8.49 -10.21
CA SER A 156 -23.23 8.41 -9.78
C SER A 156 -23.07 8.72 -8.30
N TYR A 157 -23.78 9.70 -7.74
CA TYR A 157 -23.73 10.03 -6.33
C TYR A 157 -24.24 8.87 -5.45
N TRP A 158 -25.44 8.34 -5.75
CA TRP A 158 -26.01 7.23 -5.00
C TRP A 158 -25.19 5.95 -5.11
N THR A 159 -24.71 5.63 -6.31
CA THR A 159 -23.81 4.51 -6.55
C THR A 159 -22.54 4.61 -5.70
N ARG A 160 -21.91 5.79 -5.65
CA ARG A 160 -20.73 6.01 -4.81
C ARG A 160 -21.02 5.87 -3.32
N LEU A 161 -22.15 6.40 -2.85
CA LEU A 161 -22.56 6.31 -1.46
C LEU A 161 -22.75 4.85 -1.03
N ILE A 162 -23.44 4.06 -1.83
CA ILE A 162 -23.66 2.63 -1.59
C ILE A 162 -22.33 1.87 -1.60
N ASN A 163 -21.51 2.10 -2.63
CA ASN A 163 -20.21 1.46 -2.77
C ASN A 163 -19.26 1.84 -1.63
N TYR A 164 -19.29 3.08 -1.16
CA TYR A 164 -18.51 3.51 0.00
C TYR A 164 -18.88 2.71 1.26
N ARG A 165 -20.17 2.62 1.56
CA ARG A 165 -20.65 1.84 2.72
C ARG A 165 -20.22 0.38 2.62
N SER A 166 -20.33 -0.21 1.44
CA SER A 166 -19.91 -1.58 1.17
C SER A 166 -18.39 -1.77 1.35
N PHE A 167 -17.59 -0.89 0.76
CA PHE A 167 -16.14 -0.93 0.86
C PHE A 167 -15.66 -0.73 2.30
N HIS A 168 -16.19 0.28 2.99
CA HIS A 168 -15.85 0.54 4.39
C HIS A 168 -16.22 -0.64 5.28
N ARG A 169 -17.40 -1.23 5.09
CA ARG A 169 -17.85 -2.42 5.83
C ARG A 169 -16.92 -3.62 5.58
N LEU A 170 -16.50 -3.87 4.35
CA LEU A 170 -15.55 -4.95 4.05
C LEU A 170 -14.24 -4.78 4.81
N ASN A 171 -13.65 -3.59 4.75
CA ASN A 171 -12.40 -3.31 5.45
C ASN A 171 -12.54 -3.47 6.97
N THR A 172 -13.60 -2.91 7.57
CA THR A 172 -13.84 -3.05 9.02
C THR A 172 -14.15 -4.49 9.43
N GLN A 173 -14.84 -5.27 8.60
CA GLN A 173 -15.05 -6.70 8.83
C GLN A 173 -13.73 -7.48 8.79
N LYS A 174 -12.85 -7.21 7.82
CA LYS A 174 -11.54 -7.85 7.75
C LYS A 174 -10.69 -7.51 8.97
N LEU A 175 -10.71 -6.24 9.39
CA LEU A 175 -10.03 -5.82 10.63
C LEU A 175 -10.59 -6.59 11.84
N ALA A 176 -11.90 -6.66 12.00
CA ALA A 176 -12.55 -7.38 13.12
C ALA A 176 -12.29 -8.89 13.11
N GLN A 177 -12.03 -9.48 11.95
CA GLN A 177 -11.69 -10.90 11.77
C GLN A 177 -10.19 -11.20 11.88
N SER A 178 -9.37 -10.15 11.98
CA SER A 178 -7.92 -10.24 12.11
C SER A 178 -7.50 -10.18 13.59
N ALA A 179 -6.42 -10.85 13.93
CA ALA A 179 -5.75 -10.71 15.23
C ALA A 179 -5.10 -9.32 15.36
N ALA A 180 -4.68 -8.74 14.23
CA ALA A 180 -4.19 -7.37 14.12
C ALA A 180 -4.35 -6.84 12.70
N GLY A 181 -4.57 -5.53 12.55
CA GLY A 181 -4.49 -4.80 11.28
C GLY A 181 -3.24 -3.94 11.22
N ILE A 182 -2.56 -3.89 10.08
CA ILE A 182 -1.42 -3.00 9.84
C ILE A 182 -1.84 -1.91 8.87
N VAL A 183 -1.46 -0.67 9.18
CA VAL A 183 -1.75 0.53 8.39
C VAL A 183 -0.50 1.40 8.29
N PHE A 184 -0.42 2.21 7.22
CA PHE A 184 0.76 3.02 6.90
C PHE A 184 0.70 4.46 7.45
N SER A 185 -0.40 4.84 8.10
CA SER A 185 -0.59 6.17 8.67
C SER A 185 -1.67 6.17 9.75
N GLU A 186 -1.59 7.12 10.68
CA GLU A 186 -2.65 7.35 11.67
C GLU A 186 -3.99 7.67 11.02
N PHE A 187 -3.94 8.39 9.90
CA PHE A 187 -5.13 8.68 9.10
C PHE A 187 -5.84 7.41 8.64
N MET A 188 -5.10 6.39 8.16
CA MET A 188 -5.68 5.09 7.78
C MET A 188 -6.28 4.38 9.00
N SER A 189 -5.59 4.38 10.14
CA SER A 189 -6.08 3.82 11.39
C SER A 189 -7.43 4.44 11.77
N LYS A 190 -7.51 5.77 11.84
CA LYS A 190 -8.75 6.50 12.13
C LYS A 190 -9.87 6.20 11.12
N THR A 191 -9.53 6.03 9.86
CA THR A 191 -10.51 5.68 8.81
C THR A 191 -11.09 4.27 9.01
N LEU A 192 -10.32 3.33 9.56
CA LEU A 192 -10.74 1.96 9.86
C LEU A 192 -11.37 1.81 11.26
N GLY A 193 -11.29 2.83 12.13
CA GLY A 193 -11.86 2.85 13.47
C GLY A 193 -10.87 2.63 14.61
N ASP A 194 -9.57 2.77 14.36
CA ASP A 194 -8.41 2.70 15.28
C ASP A 194 -8.22 1.35 16.01
N LYS A 195 -9.29 0.75 16.53
CA LYS A 195 -9.19 -0.46 17.33
C LYS A 195 -8.62 -1.64 16.54
N GLY A 196 -7.52 -2.20 17.02
CA GLY A 196 -6.85 -3.34 16.39
C GLY A 196 -5.90 -2.96 15.26
N CYS A 197 -5.71 -1.65 14.98
CA CYS A 197 -4.73 -1.16 14.02
C CYS A 197 -3.36 -0.95 14.67
N HIS A 198 -2.32 -1.38 13.97
CA HIS A 198 -0.91 -1.13 14.28
C HIS A 198 -0.31 -0.27 13.20
N LEU A 199 0.30 0.85 13.59
CA LEU A 199 0.99 1.75 12.68
C LEU A 199 2.38 1.20 12.37
N ILE A 200 2.57 0.70 11.17
CA ILE A 200 3.88 0.34 10.62
C ILE A 200 3.98 1.02 9.26
N PHE A 201 4.89 1.98 9.12
CA PHE A 201 5.05 2.72 7.87
C PHE A 201 5.42 1.80 6.71
N HIS A 202 5.12 2.25 5.50
CA HIS A 202 5.59 1.57 4.30
C HIS A 202 7.12 1.67 4.23
N GLY A 203 7.79 0.56 3.94
CA GLY A 203 9.24 0.55 3.78
C GLY A 203 9.70 1.25 2.51
N GLY A 204 10.92 1.78 2.56
CA GLY A 204 11.65 2.31 1.43
C GLY A 204 13.14 2.06 1.62
N GLU A 205 13.85 1.77 0.55
CA GLU A 205 15.28 1.53 0.59
C GLU A 205 15.97 2.48 -0.39
N GLY A 206 16.59 3.52 0.16
CA GLY A 206 17.42 4.42 -0.63
C GLY A 206 18.79 3.81 -0.87
N GLN A 207 19.14 3.61 -2.12
CA GLN A 207 20.49 3.23 -2.51
C GLN A 207 21.36 4.48 -2.66
N ASP A 208 22.56 4.47 -2.10
CA ASP A 208 23.53 5.50 -2.37
C ASP A 208 24.35 5.13 -3.61
N PHE A 209 24.10 5.85 -4.71
CA PHE A 209 24.87 5.68 -5.95
C PHE A 209 26.21 6.39 -5.95
N GLY A 210 26.66 6.95 -4.83
CA GLY A 210 28.00 7.47 -4.60
C GLY A 210 28.34 8.71 -5.43
N SER A 211 29.27 8.60 -6.39
CA SER A 211 29.90 9.74 -7.04
C SER A 211 28.99 10.58 -7.94
N GLY A 212 29.24 11.89 -8.00
CA GLY A 212 28.57 12.82 -8.95
C GLY A 212 28.67 12.40 -10.41
N GLN A 213 29.71 11.65 -10.79
CA GLN A 213 29.90 11.11 -12.12
C GLN A 213 28.80 10.10 -12.51
N ILE A 214 28.45 9.19 -11.59
CA ILE A 214 27.37 8.20 -11.84
C ILE A 214 26.03 8.93 -12.01
N LYS A 215 25.73 9.93 -11.19
CA LYS A 215 24.51 10.73 -11.30
C LYS A 215 24.46 11.50 -12.64
N SER A 216 25.58 12.01 -13.12
CA SER A 216 25.68 12.67 -14.43
C SER A 216 25.38 11.68 -15.58
N GLU A 217 25.95 10.48 -15.53
CA GLU A 217 25.69 9.43 -16.52
C GLU A 217 24.20 9.01 -16.53
N ILE A 218 23.57 8.89 -15.34
CA ILE A 218 22.14 8.60 -15.23
C ILE A 218 21.31 9.73 -15.83
N LYS A 219 21.60 10.99 -15.48
CA LYS A 219 20.90 12.15 -16.06
C LYS A 219 21.00 12.15 -17.57
N LYS A 220 22.17 11.91 -18.13
CA LYS A 220 22.40 11.82 -19.58
C LYS A 220 21.59 10.70 -20.22
N SER A 221 21.50 9.53 -19.61
CA SER A 221 20.77 8.37 -20.16
C SER A 221 19.25 8.62 -20.24
N TYR A 222 18.70 9.47 -19.38
CA TYR A 222 17.30 9.87 -19.37
C TYR A 222 17.05 11.26 -20.00
N SER A 223 18.05 11.87 -20.64
CA SER A 223 17.98 13.22 -21.20
C SER A 223 17.58 14.29 -20.18
N ILE A 224 17.95 14.10 -18.92
CA ILE A 224 17.71 15.03 -17.83
C ILE A 224 18.82 16.09 -17.81
N PRO A 225 18.50 17.39 -17.66
CA PRO A 225 19.51 18.44 -17.59
C PRO A 225 20.49 18.23 -16.42
N GLU A 226 21.77 18.53 -16.66
CA GLU A 226 22.80 18.48 -15.61
C GLU A 226 22.56 19.50 -14.50
N GLN A 227 22.12 20.70 -14.89
CA GLN A 227 21.89 21.81 -13.96
C GLN A 227 20.40 21.93 -13.60
N GLY A 228 20.13 22.55 -12.46
CA GLY A 228 18.80 22.75 -11.93
C GLY A 228 18.36 21.60 -11.03
N ARG A 229 17.17 21.75 -10.46
CA ARG A 229 16.51 20.76 -9.59
C ARG A 229 15.59 19.85 -10.38
N ILE A 230 15.44 18.64 -9.90
CA ILE A 230 14.63 17.60 -10.55
C ILE A 230 13.52 17.15 -9.60
N ALA A 231 12.28 17.19 -10.09
CA ALA A 231 11.13 16.63 -9.38
C ALA A 231 10.56 15.43 -10.14
N LEU A 232 10.36 14.31 -9.45
CA LEU A 232 9.81 13.09 -10.02
C LEU A 232 8.30 13.01 -9.82
N ALA A 233 7.57 12.68 -10.87
CA ALA A 233 6.16 12.30 -10.81
C ALA A 233 5.98 10.95 -11.47
N LEU A 234 5.94 9.90 -10.64
CA LEU A 234 5.92 8.51 -11.08
C LEU A 234 4.62 7.82 -10.65
N GLY A 235 4.12 6.89 -11.45
CA GLY A 235 2.95 6.09 -11.10
C GLY A 235 2.20 5.56 -12.30
N TYR A 236 1.04 4.93 -12.04
CA TYR A 236 0.20 4.42 -13.12
C TYR A 236 -0.50 5.53 -13.90
N ALA A 237 -0.75 5.29 -15.18
CA ALA A 237 -1.45 6.20 -16.10
C ALA A 237 -2.96 6.28 -15.80
N THR A 238 -3.34 6.47 -14.53
CA THR A 238 -4.73 6.57 -14.10
C THR A 238 -5.12 8.01 -13.78
N ALA A 239 -6.37 8.36 -13.99
CA ALA A 239 -6.90 9.69 -13.70
C ALA A 239 -6.80 10.08 -12.21
N THR A 240 -6.66 9.12 -11.31
CA THR A 240 -6.52 9.35 -9.85
C THR A 240 -5.15 9.92 -9.48
N LYS A 241 -4.12 9.74 -10.32
CA LYS A 241 -2.76 10.24 -10.08
C LYS A 241 -2.59 11.73 -10.34
N GLY A 242 -3.55 12.36 -11.05
CA GLY A 242 -3.62 13.82 -11.16
C GLY A 242 -2.67 14.43 -12.19
N TRP A 243 -2.33 13.70 -13.24
CA TRP A 243 -1.47 14.13 -14.34
C TRP A 243 -1.91 15.46 -14.96
N ASP A 244 -3.23 15.74 -14.99
CA ASP A 244 -3.82 17.00 -15.44
C ASP A 244 -3.33 18.25 -14.69
N VAL A 245 -2.82 18.10 -13.47
CA VAL A 245 -2.19 19.21 -12.72
C VAL A 245 -0.82 19.49 -13.29
N ILE A 246 -0.01 18.47 -13.53
CA ILE A 246 1.36 18.61 -14.06
C ILE A 246 1.32 19.24 -15.45
N GLU A 247 0.39 18.81 -16.31
CA GLU A 247 0.22 19.40 -17.65
C GLU A 247 -0.06 20.90 -17.62
N LYS A 248 -0.75 21.37 -16.58
CA LYS A 248 -1.15 22.79 -16.44
C LYS A 248 -0.17 23.62 -15.59
N MET A 249 0.80 22.98 -14.90
CA MET A 249 1.76 23.71 -14.07
C MET A 249 2.61 24.65 -14.92
N ASP A 250 2.85 25.83 -14.39
CA ASP A 250 3.97 26.68 -14.80
C ASP A 250 5.20 26.24 -14.00
N ILE A 251 6.11 25.50 -14.65
CA ILE A 251 7.26 24.90 -13.98
C ILE A 251 8.34 25.98 -13.84
N PRO A 252 8.83 26.29 -12.61
CA PRO A 252 9.89 27.26 -12.43
C PRO A 252 11.13 26.91 -13.25
N ASP A 253 11.82 27.91 -13.82
CA ASP A 253 12.89 27.75 -14.83
C ASP A 253 14.04 26.82 -14.36
N HIS A 254 14.35 26.84 -13.07
CA HIS A 254 15.42 26.01 -12.48
C HIS A 254 14.94 24.63 -12.03
N TRP A 255 13.65 24.29 -12.24
CA TRP A 255 13.10 22.96 -12.00
C TRP A 255 12.82 22.23 -13.32
N THR A 256 13.12 20.94 -13.32
CA THR A 256 12.68 20.00 -14.37
C THR A 256 11.80 18.95 -13.73
N ILE A 257 10.61 18.72 -14.29
CA ILE A 257 9.74 17.62 -13.86
C ILE A 257 9.96 16.43 -14.79
N VAL A 258 10.35 15.29 -14.20
CA VAL A 258 10.47 14.02 -14.92
C VAL A 258 9.27 13.15 -14.56
N ILE A 259 8.51 12.74 -15.55
CA ILE A 259 7.30 11.97 -15.40
C ILE A 259 7.42 10.60 -16.04
N ASN A 260 6.80 9.59 -15.40
CA ASN A 260 6.49 8.31 -16.02
C ASN A 260 5.12 7.83 -15.60
N ALA A 261 4.18 7.87 -16.54
CA ALA A 261 2.84 7.33 -16.37
C ALA A 261 2.82 5.89 -16.90
N SER A 262 3.12 4.93 -16.04
CA SER A 262 3.20 3.51 -16.38
C SER A 262 1.84 2.91 -16.74
N LYS A 263 1.79 1.99 -17.69
CA LYS A 263 0.56 1.25 -18.00
C LYS A 263 0.14 0.42 -16.79
N ASN A 264 -1.15 0.42 -16.49
CA ASN A 264 -1.73 -0.46 -15.49
C ASN A 264 -2.38 -1.66 -16.20
N GLY A 265 -1.79 -2.84 -16.07
CA GLY A 265 -2.29 -4.06 -16.72
C GLY A 265 -3.71 -4.49 -16.31
N SER A 266 -4.29 -3.87 -15.27
CA SER A 266 -5.65 -4.12 -14.79
C SER A 266 -6.67 -3.04 -15.14
N SER A 267 -6.26 -1.92 -15.77
CA SER A 267 -7.18 -0.86 -16.21
C SER A 267 -7.02 -0.54 -17.69
N ASN A 268 -8.14 -0.38 -18.39
CA ASN A 268 -8.17 0.11 -19.77
C ASN A 268 -8.03 1.65 -19.85
N GLU A 269 -7.76 2.33 -18.73
CA GLU A 269 -7.57 3.78 -18.70
C GLU A 269 -6.11 4.10 -18.97
N GLU A 270 -5.80 4.56 -20.17
CA GLU A 270 -4.51 5.18 -20.50
C GLU A 270 -4.65 6.70 -20.45
N TYR A 271 -3.90 7.33 -19.55
CA TYR A 271 -3.78 8.77 -19.54
C TYR A 271 -2.56 9.18 -20.40
N HIS A 272 -2.83 9.87 -21.51
CA HIS A 272 -1.78 10.39 -22.37
C HIS A 272 -1.46 11.83 -21.98
N ILE A 273 -0.23 12.07 -21.53
CA ILE A 273 0.27 13.41 -21.26
C ILE A 273 0.69 14.03 -22.58
N GLY A 274 -0.14 14.94 -23.08
CA GLY A 274 0.01 15.53 -24.42
C GLY A 274 0.82 16.81 -24.49
N THR A 275 1.19 17.39 -23.34
CA THR A 275 1.79 18.71 -23.29
C THR A 275 3.31 18.66 -23.45
N LYS A 276 3.84 19.31 -24.52
CA LYS A 276 5.28 19.55 -24.66
C LYS A 276 5.65 20.85 -23.93
N LYS A 277 6.41 20.76 -22.86
CA LYS A 277 7.01 21.90 -22.15
C LYS A 277 8.51 21.72 -22.07
N ARG A 278 9.26 22.81 -22.07
CA ARG A 278 10.74 22.81 -22.05
C ARG A 278 11.28 22.04 -20.80
N ASN A 279 10.62 22.21 -19.66
CA ASN A 279 11.06 21.66 -18.37
C ASN A 279 10.25 20.44 -17.95
N LEU A 280 9.60 19.71 -18.89
CA LEU A 280 8.81 18.51 -18.63
C LEU A 280 9.33 17.38 -19.51
N ILE A 281 9.90 16.37 -18.87
CA ILE A 281 10.43 15.17 -19.54
C ILE A 281 9.48 14.01 -19.26
N ASN A 282 8.94 13.41 -20.31
CA ASN A 282 8.14 12.19 -20.21
C ASN A 282 8.96 11.00 -20.69
N LEU A 283 9.17 10.03 -19.82
CA LEU A 283 10.01 8.85 -20.10
C LEU A 283 9.31 7.84 -21.02
N HIS A 284 7.97 7.83 -21.07
CA HIS A 284 7.16 6.89 -21.87
C HIS A 284 7.49 5.42 -21.67
N MET A 285 7.87 5.02 -20.45
CA MET A 285 8.21 3.65 -20.12
C MET A 285 6.97 2.91 -19.59
N ASP A 286 6.76 1.65 -20.01
CA ASP A 286 5.60 0.87 -19.59
C ASP A 286 5.60 0.59 -18.09
N PHE A 287 6.73 0.13 -17.54
CA PHE A 287 6.94 -0.08 -16.11
C PHE A 287 8.42 0.13 -15.78
N LEU A 288 8.69 0.91 -14.73
CA LEU A 288 10.06 1.13 -14.26
C LEU A 288 10.51 -0.04 -13.40
N LYS A 289 11.62 -0.67 -13.77
CA LYS A 289 12.29 -1.69 -12.96
C LYS A 289 12.92 -1.04 -11.72
N GLU A 290 13.28 -1.86 -10.74
CA GLU A 290 13.87 -1.38 -9.48
C GLU A 290 15.13 -0.54 -9.70
N GLU A 291 16.01 -1.00 -10.58
CA GLU A 291 17.26 -0.27 -10.90
C GLU A 291 16.98 1.09 -11.54
N GLN A 292 15.95 1.18 -12.38
CA GLN A 292 15.54 2.43 -13.05
C GLN A 292 14.89 3.39 -12.05
N LEU A 293 14.05 2.88 -11.14
CA LEU A 293 13.47 3.67 -10.05
C LEU A 293 14.57 4.23 -9.15
N SER A 294 15.50 3.38 -8.72
CA SER A 294 16.62 3.76 -7.88
C SER A 294 17.51 4.81 -8.54
N ALA A 295 17.80 4.64 -9.83
CA ALA A 295 18.57 5.59 -10.62
C ALA A 295 17.87 6.97 -10.68
N LEU A 296 16.57 7.00 -10.96
CA LEU A 296 15.81 8.25 -11.02
C LEU A 296 15.73 8.95 -9.65
N PHE A 297 15.42 8.21 -8.58
CA PHE A 297 15.38 8.77 -7.24
C PHE A 297 16.73 9.34 -6.79
N SER A 298 17.86 8.69 -7.15
CA SER A 298 19.19 9.16 -6.78
C SER A 298 19.58 10.50 -7.41
N CYS A 299 18.96 10.85 -8.54
CA CYS A 299 19.23 12.10 -9.28
C CYS A 299 18.21 13.20 -8.99
N ALA A 300 17.17 12.92 -8.21
CA ALA A 300 16.09 13.85 -7.95
C ALA A 300 16.31 14.71 -6.69
N ASP A 301 15.56 15.81 -6.64
CA ASP A 301 15.50 16.72 -5.49
C ASP A 301 14.14 16.71 -4.80
N ALA A 302 13.08 16.26 -5.45
CA ALA A 302 11.74 16.19 -4.87
C ALA A 302 10.85 15.16 -5.58
N VAL A 303 9.72 14.82 -4.93
CA VAL A 303 8.65 14.02 -5.52
C VAL A 303 7.36 14.83 -5.61
N ILE A 304 6.65 14.76 -6.75
CA ILE A 304 5.37 15.44 -6.97
C ILE A 304 4.24 14.42 -7.01
N LEU A 305 3.24 14.61 -6.16
CA LEU A 305 2.12 13.70 -5.93
C LEU A 305 0.77 14.42 -6.04
N PRO A 306 0.31 14.82 -7.24
CA PRO A 306 -0.89 15.64 -7.44
C PRO A 306 -2.18 14.81 -7.40
N TYR A 307 -2.21 13.77 -6.59
CA TYR A 307 -3.25 12.76 -6.54
C TYR A 307 -4.63 13.36 -6.25
N LYS A 308 -5.66 12.81 -6.89
CA LYS A 308 -7.08 13.11 -6.58
C LYS A 308 -7.54 12.43 -5.31
N VAL A 309 -7.05 11.22 -5.09
CA VAL A 309 -7.32 10.40 -3.91
C VAL A 309 -6.07 9.64 -3.53
N SER A 310 -5.86 9.41 -2.25
CA SER A 310 -4.80 8.55 -1.73
C SER A 310 -5.11 8.12 -0.31
N SER A 311 -4.85 6.88 0.01
CA SER A 311 -4.78 6.34 1.37
C SER A 311 -3.37 5.88 1.72
N GLY A 312 -2.47 5.82 0.72
CA GLY A 312 -1.07 5.46 0.85
C GLY A 312 -0.31 5.80 -0.43
N SER A 313 1.00 5.90 -0.36
CA SER A 313 1.84 6.13 -1.54
C SER A 313 3.24 5.54 -1.34
N GLY A 314 3.51 4.39 -1.97
CA GLY A 314 4.85 3.81 -2.01
C GLY A 314 5.88 4.78 -2.58
N ILE A 315 5.54 5.50 -3.67
CA ILE A 315 6.40 6.52 -4.29
C ILE A 315 6.79 7.64 -3.32
N MET A 316 5.90 8.03 -2.39
CA MET A 316 6.26 9.01 -1.34
C MET A 316 7.31 8.42 -0.40
N PHE A 317 7.11 7.20 0.08
CA PHE A 317 8.06 6.54 0.98
C PHE A 317 9.38 6.21 0.28
N ASP A 318 9.33 5.81 -0.99
CA ASP A 318 10.54 5.67 -1.80
C ASP A 318 11.30 7.00 -1.87
N GLY A 319 10.65 8.11 -2.22
CA GLY A 319 11.29 9.43 -2.23
C GLY A 319 11.90 9.80 -0.88
N LEU A 320 11.16 9.61 0.21
CA LEU A 320 11.66 9.86 1.57
C LEU A 320 12.88 9.00 1.92
N SER A 321 12.95 7.76 1.46
CA SER A 321 14.11 6.89 1.67
C SER A 321 15.38 7.38 0.97
N TYR A 322 15.21 8.10 -0.15
CA TYR A 322 16.31 8.81 -0.84
C TYR A 322 16.58 10.22 -0.30
N GLY A 323 15.88 10.64 0.75
CA GLY A 323 16.05 11.97 1.35
C GLY A 323 15.27 13.07 0.63
N LEU A 324 14.35 12.73 -0.27
CA LEU A 324 13.64 13.69 -1.10
C LEU A 324 12.35 14.18 -0.42
N PRO A 325 12.16 15.49 -0.25
CA PRO A 325 10.89 16.05 0.15
C PRO A 325 9.83 15.87 -0.93
N PHE A 326 8.56 15.86 -0.52
CA PHE A 326 7.46 15.78 -1.46
C PHE A 326 6.66 17.08 -1.58
N VAL A 327 6.07 17.31 -2.76
CA VAL A 327 4.99 18.27 -2.99
C VAL A 327 3.74 17.47 -3.36
N ALA A 328 2.70 17.53 -2.54
CA ALA A 328 1.52 16.68 -2.72
C ALA A 328 0.20 17.47 -2.60
N THR A 329 -0.88 16.87 -3.14
CA THR A 329 -2.22 17.37 -2.85
C THR A 329 -2.51 17.28 -1.35
N GLN A 330 -3.19 18.27 -0.77
CA GLN A 330 -3.58 18.32 0.65
C GLN A 330 -4.64 17.27 1.05
N LEU A 331 -4.40 16.01 0.65
CA LEU A 331 -5.17 14.86 1.14
C LEU A 331 -4.73 14.52 2.57
N ALA A 332 -5.61 13.96 3.36
CA ALA A 332 -5.34 13.72 4.78
C ALA A 332 -4.07 12.88 5.02
N PHE A 333 -3.84 11.85 4.19
CA PHE A 333 -2.62 11.07 4.20
C PHE A 333 -1.37 11.96 4.04
N PHE A 334 -1.26 12.74 2.98
CA PHE A 334 -0.09 13.60 2.74
C PHE A 334 0.05 14.72 3.76
N LYS A 335 -1.07 15.26 4.27
CA LYS A 335 -1.04 16.28 5.35
C LYS A 335 -0.40 15.76 6.62
N GLU A 336 -0.60 14.49 6.98
CA GLU A 336 0.04 13.87 8.14
C GLU A 336 1.58 13.94 8.04
N PHE A 337 2.12 13.57 6.88
CA PHE A 337 3.57 13.61 6.66
C PHE A 337 4.12 15.02 6.40
N ALA A 338 3.34 15.90 5.77
CA ALA A 338 3.69 17.31 5.64
C ALA A 338 3.78 18.01 7.01
N PHE A 339 2.88 17.67 7.95
CA PHE A 339 2.90 18.18 9.32
C PHE A 339 4.16 17.74 10.08
N ARG A 340 4.73 16.57 9.76
CA ARG A 340 6.01 16.10 10.27
C ARG A 340 7.22 16.84 9.67
N GLY A 341 7.00 17.74 8.70
CA GLY A 341 8.06 18.48 8.01
C GLY A 341 8.76 17.67 6.92
N LEU A 342 8.09 16.68 6.30
CA LEU A 342 8.68 15.82 5.26
C LEU A 342 8.37 16.29 3.84
N GLY A 343 7.58 17.35 3.69
CA GLY A 343 7.19 17.92 2.41
C GLY A 343 6.08 18.95 2.55
N ILE A 344 5.49 19.33 1.43
CA ILE A 344 4.46 20.37 1.33
C ILE A 344 3.17 19.78 0.79
N ALA A 345 2.04 20.02 1.48
CA ALA A 345 0.71 19.62 1.03
C ALA A 345 -0.12 20.85 0.63
N VAL A 346 -0.51 20.95 -0.66
CA VAL A 346 -1.20 22.10 -1.23
C VAL A 346 -2.54 21.76 -1.86
N LYS A 347 -3.36 22.76 -2.14
CA LYS A 347 -4.59 22.60 -2.93
C LYS A 347 -4.24 21.99 -4.29
N ARG A 348 -5.10 21.10 -4.81
CA ARG A 348 -4.90 20.45 -6.10
C ARG A 348 -5.19 21.42 -7.26
N LYS A 349 -4.27 22.36 -7.47
CA LYS A 349 -4.26 23.36 -8.53
C LYS A 349 -2.84 23.54 -9.05
N ALA A 350 -2.68 23.72 -10.34
CA ALA A 350 -1.38 23.85 -10.99
C ALA A 350 -0.53 24.98 -10.36
N GLU A 351 -1.13 26.14 -10.14
CA GLU A 351 -0.45 27.31 -9.57
C GLU A 351 0.06 27.05 -8.13
N ALA A 352 -0.72 26.25 -7.36
CA ALA A 352 -0.33 25.91 -6.01
C ALA A 352 0.87 24.95 -5.97
N PHE A 353 0.97 24.04 -6.95
CA PHE A 353 2.13 23.15 -7.10
C PHE A 353 3.35 23.90 -7.59
N SER A 354 3.20 24.82 -8.58
CA SER A 354 4.28 25.69 -9.05
C SER A 354 4.87 26.51 -7.90
N LYS A 355 4.00 27.16 -7.12
CA LYS A 355 4.41 27.92 -5.93
C LYS A 355 5.10 27.03 -4.89
N ALA A 356 4.57 25.82 -4.64
CA ALA A 356 5.15 24.91 -3.66
C ALA A 356 6.57 24.44 -4.00
N LEU A 357 6.94 24.35 -5.29
CA LEU A 357 8.33 24.10 -5.69
C LEU A 357 9.24 25.27 -5.31
N LEU A 358 8.80 26.52 -5.48
CA LEU A 358 9.52 27.71 -5.04
C LEU A 358 9.62 27.79 -3.50
N ASP A 359 8.52 27.49 -2.78
CA ASP A 359 8.51 27.46 -1.32
C ASP A 359 9.45 26.36 -0.78
N LEU A 360 9.58 25.24 -1.51
CA LEU A 360 10.48 24.14 -1.17
C LEU A 360 11.95 24.59 -1.24
N ASP A 361 12.34 25.37 -2.23
CA ASP A 361 13.70 25.89 -2.36
C ASP A 361 14.12 26.72 -1.15
N ILE A 362 13.22 27.56 -0.65
CA ILE A 362 13.50 28.46 0.49
C ILE A 362 13.84 27.67 1.77
N SER A 363 13.28 26.48 1.93
CA SER A 363 13.39 25.68 3.16
C SER A 363 13.93 24.27 2.92
N TYR A 364 14.61 24.04 1.80
CA TYR A 364 15.04 22.71 1.35
C TYR A 364 15.82 21.94 2.40
N ASP A 365 16.86 22.54 2.97
CA ASP A 365 17.71 21.89 3.97
C ASP A 365 16.96 21.51 5.25
N LYS A 366 15.93 22.29 5.61
CA LYS A 366 15.06 21.96 6.74
C LYS A 366 14.28 20.67 6.49
N TYR A 367 13.74 20.50 5.27
CA TYR A 367 13.04 19.26 4.90
C TYR A 367 14.00 18.07 4.86
N VAL A 368 15.16 18.22 4.21
CA VAL A 368 16.17 17.15 4.13
C VAL A 368 16.62 16.70 5.52
N LYS A 369 16.85 17.65 6.47
CA LYS A 369 17.17 17.33 7.85
C LYS A 369 16.07 16.50 8.52
N LYS A 370 14.80 16.90 8.39
CA LYS A 370 13.67 16.15 8.95
C LYS A 370 13.49 14.77 8.33
N ILE A 371 13.71 14.66 7.02
CA ILE A 371 13.65 13.39 6.32
C ILE A 371 14.79 12.47 6.76
N SER A 372 15.98 12.98 7.01
CA SER A 372 17.11 12.15 7.50
C SER A 372 16.85 11.52 8.87
N GLU A 373 16.06 12.19 9.73
CA GLU A 373 15.58 11.65 11.01
C GLU A 373 14.52 10.55 10.76
N PHE A 374 13.50 10.85 9.92
CA PHE A 374 12.38 9.96 9.62
C PHE A 374 12.78 8.73 8.81
N LYS A 375 13.76 8.84 7.93
CA LYS A 375 14.27 7.76 7.07
C LYS A 375 14.59 6.49 7.85
N LYS A 376 15.08 6.63 9.09
CA LYS A 376 15.41 5.51 9.97
C LYS A 376 14.20 4.67 10.36
N GLU A 377 13.00 5.26 10.37
CA GLU A 377 11.75 4.58 10.74
C GLU A 377 11.15 3.75 9.59
N ILE A 378 11.62 3.99 8.34
CA ILE A 378 11.07 3.41 7.12
C ILE A 378 12.06 2.52 6.36
N THR A 379 13.23 2.20 6.91
CA THR A 379 14.09 1.16 6.32
C THR A 379 13.34 -0.17 6.30
N TRP A 380 13.58 -1.00 5.29
CA TRP A 380 12.93 -2.32 5.24
C TRP A 380 13.30 -3.20 6.44
N GLU A 381 14.51 -3.04 6.98
CA GLU A 381 14.95 -3.69 8.21
C GLU A 381 14.06 -3.29 9.40
N GLU A 382 13.87 -2.00 9.65
CA GLU A 382 13.04 -1.51 10.76
C GLU A 382 11.56 -1.88 10.57
N VAL A 383 11.06 -1.84 9.34
CA VAL A 383 9.70 -2.26 9.00
C VAL A 383 9.53 -3.76 9.27
N ALA A 384 10.45 -4.60 8.82
CA ALA A 384 10.41 -6.04 9.07
C ALA A 384 10.53 -6.37 10.56
N LYS A 385 11.37 -5.64 11.31
CA LYS A 385 11.49 -5.79 12.75
C LYS A 385 10.15 -5.53 13.46
N LYS A 386 9.45 -4.45 13.14
CA LYS A 386 8.13 -4.15 13.71
C LYS A 386 7.09 -5.22 13.36
N HIS A 387 7.16 -5.80 12.15
CA HIS A 387 6.32 -6.92 11.76
C HIS A 387 6.67 -8.18 12.57
N ALA A 388 7.95 -8.52 12.71
CA ALA A 388 8.40 -9.68 13.48
C ALA A 388 7.97 -9.58 14.95
N GLU A 389 8.13 -8.40 15.57
CA GLU A 389 7.65 -8.14 16.94
C GLU A 389 6.16 -8.38 17.08
N LEU A 390 5.35 -7.92 16.12
CA LEU A 390 3.90 -8.14 16.09
C LEU A 390 3.56 -9.64 15.91
N TYR A 391 4.27 -10.36 15.04
CA TYR A 391 4.06 -11.79 14.85
C TYR A 391 4.35 -12.57 16.14
N HIS A 392 5.46 -12.28 16.81
CA HIS A 392 5.78 -12.90 18.11
C HIS A 392 4.73 -12.62 19.17
N GLN A 393 4.21 -11.39 19.25
CA GLN A 393 3.13 -11.06 20.19
C GLN A 393 1.85 -11.86 19.91
N ILE A 394 1.49 -12.01 18.65
CA ILE A 394 0.27 -12.74 18.26
C ILE A 394 0.42 -14.26 18.47
N ALA A 395 1.56 -14.86 18.11
CA ALA A 395 1.85 -16.27 18.32
C ALA A 395 1.82 -16.65 19.82
N LYS A 396 2.48 -15.87 20.66
CA LYS A 396 2.47 -16.08 22.14
C LYS A 396 1.06 -16.01 22.73
N ARG A 397 0.20 -15.11 22.27
CA ARG A 397 -1.21 -15.04 22.74
C ARG A 397 -1.98 -16.32 22.39
N LYS A 398 -1.75 -16.89 21.20
CA LYS A 398 -2.35 -18.17 20.79
C LYS A 398 -1.95 -19.30 21.75
N GLU A 399 -0.66 -19.44 22.06
CA GLU A 399 -0.15 -20.46 22.98
C GLU A 399 -0.76 -20.36 24.39
N GLN A 400 -0.82 -19.13 24.92
CA GLN A 400 -1.41 -18.87 26.23
C GLN A 400 -2.90 -19.22 26.27
N THR A 401 -3.64 -18.92 25.22
CA THR A 401 -5.07 -19.24 25.10
C THR A 401 -5.29 -20.75 25.06
N VAL A 402 -4.49 -21.47 24.26
CA VAL A 402 -4.55 -22.94 24.16
C VAL A 402 -4.20 -23.57 25.51
N ALA A 403 -3.12 -23.12 26.16
CA ALA A 403 -2.71 -23.62 27.48
C ALA A 403 -3.77 -23.39 28.57
N TYR A 404 -4.45 -22.23 28.52
CA TYR A 404 -5.55 -21.94 29.44
C TYR A 404 -6.73 -22.91 29.26
N HIS A 405 -7.18 -23.15 28.04
CA HIS A 405 -8.27 -24.07 27.74
C HIS A 405 -7.94 -25.51 28.11
N LEU A 406 -6.70 -25.96 27.92
CA LEU A 406 -6.25 -27.27 28.35
C LEU A 406 -6.29 -27.42 29.88
N ARG A 407 -5.86 -26.38 30.62
CA ARG A 407 -5.92 -26.38 32.10
C ARG A 407 -7.35 -26.35 32.64
N VAL A 408 -8.24 -25.61 32.02
CA VAL A 408 -9.66 -25.56 32.44
C VAL A 408 -10.38 -26.85 32.08
N GLY A 409 -10.11 -27.39 30.87
CA GLY A 409 -10.65 -28.70 30.46
C GLY A 409 -10.22 -29.86 31.39
N SER A 410 -8.94 -29.89 31.78
CA SER A 410 -8.43 -30.92 32.69
C SER A 410 -9.02 -30.81 34.10
N LYS A 411 -9.30 -29.59 34.61
CA LYS A 411 -9.98 -29.43 35.92
C LYS A 411 -11.44 -29.89 35.91
N SER A 412 -12.16 -29.71 34.77
CA SER A 412 -13.53 -30.20 34.63
C SER A 412 -13.59 -31.75 34.59
N TYR A 413 -12.62 -32.39 33.95
CA TYR A 413 -12.52 -33.88 33.95
C TYR A 413 -12.19 -34.45 35.33
N LEU A 414 -11.31 -33.84 36.10
CA LEU A 414 -10.96 -34.27 37.46
C LEU A 414 -12.15 -34.10 38.44
N ASN A 415 -12.96 -33.07 38.27
CA ASN A 415 -14.18 -32.88 39.08
C ASN A 415 -15.31 -33.85 38.69
N MET A 416 -15.40 -34.34 37.45
CA MET A 416 -16.38 -35.36 37.06
C MET A 416 -16.04 -36.76 37.63
N GLN A 417 -14.76 -37.12 37.76
CA GLN A 417 -14.35 -38.38 38.33
C GLN A 417 -14.53 -38.45 39.87
N SER A 418 -14.53 -37.28 40.54
CA SER A 418 -14.79 -37.22 41.98
C SER A 418 -16.27 -37.35 42.36
N PHE A 419 -17.21 -37.27 41.41
CA PHE A 419 -18.66 -37.44 41.62
C PHE A 419 -19.21 -38.86 41.28
N SER A 420 -18.40 -39.74 40.65
CA SER A 420 -18.80 -41.07 40.27
C SER A 420 -18.40 -42.15 41.29
N GLY A 421 -17.93 -41.77 42.48
CA GLY A 421 -17.48 -42.64 43.56
C GLY A 421 -18.25 -42.42 44.85
N ARG A 422 -19.60 -42.39 44.81
CA ARG A 422 -20.46 -42.56 45.98
C ARG A 422 -21.67 -43.37 45.63
#